data_c7a352556227a077255d29503e5e02c0
#
_entry.id   c7a352556227a077255d29503e5e02c0
#
_cell.length_a   1.000
_cell.length_b   1.000
_cell.length_c   1.000
_cell.angle_alpha   90.00
_cell.angle_beta   90.00
_cell.angle_gamma   90.00
#
_symmetry.space_group_name_H-M   'P 1'
#
loop_
_entity.id
_entity.type
_entity.pdbx_description
1 polymer ?
#
loop_
_entity_poly.entity_id
_entity_poly.type
_entity_poly.pdbx_seq_one_letter_code
_entity_poly.pdbx_strand_id
1 'polypeptide(L)'
;RSVYLMPIYPFIAYFLAKYLFYLVKKQSKVIKVYGSILAVISLLLFTCFIVLKCGLIPETIFHGRHAQDNINCMRAIQNISGAGALLLIAVPTVLGIYWWFYQRKHALSNRFLYALVVLTMGLYLALDGAYQPAALNSKYVKFVAAEIEKIAPESEGTMYEFIEESLHAAGDPVHYFEINFYLHNRLDNFYQKRPAKG
;
A
#
# COMPACT_ATOMS: atom_id res chain seq x y z
N ARG A 1 -5.33 18.08 0.54
CA ARG A 1 -4.66 18.76 -0.61
C ARG A 1 -4.71 17.96 -1.91
N SER A 2 -4.75 16.63 -1.89
CA SER A 2 -4.84 15.79 -3.12
C SER A 2 -6.16 15.93 -3.89
N VAL A 3 -7.24 16.30 -3.23
CA VAL A 3 -8.59 16.44 -3.85
C VAL A 3 -8.60 17.51 -4.96
N TYR A 4 -7.77 18.54 -4.86
CA TYR A 4 -7.67 19.60 -5.86
C TYR A 4 -7.00 19.16 -7.17
N LEU A 5 -6.31 18.02 -7.18
CA LEU A 5 -5.64 17.49 -8.37
C LEU A 5 -6.54 16.56 -9.20
N MET A 6 -7.67 16.09 -8.64
CA MET A 6 -8.57 15.15 -9.34
C MET A 6 -9.01 15.60 -10.74
N PRO A 7 -9.38 16.89 -10.97
CA PRO A 7 -9.78 17.33 -12.30
C PRO A 7 -8.66 17.29 -13.34
N ILE A 8 -7.39 17.29 -12.90
CA ILE A 8 -6.22 17.34 -13.77
C ILE A 8 -5.83 15.95 -14.27
N TYR A 9 -6.17 14.86 -13.53
CA TYR A 9 -5.79 13.51 -13.89
C TYR A 9 -6.23 13.06 -15.29
N PRO A 10 -7.45 13.33 -15.77
CA PRO A 10 -7.85 12.96 -17.13
C PRO A 10 -6.99 13.61 -18.21
N PHE A 11 -6.59 14.87 -17.99
CA PHE A 11 -5.72 15.59 -18.94
C PHE A 11 -4.31 15.00 -18.94
N ILE A 12 -3.76 14.72 -17.76
CA ILE A 12 -2.45 14.06 -17.63
C ILE A 12 -2.49 12.69 -18.33
N ALA A 13 -3.53 11.89 -18.08
CA ALA A 13 -3.69 10.57 -18.69
C ALA A 13 -3.77 10.67 -20.23
N TYR A 14 -4.51 11.65 -20.76
CA TYR A 14 -4.62 11.87 -22.20
C TYR A 14 -3.25 12.26 -22.84
N PHE A 15 -2.53 13.19 -22.24
CA PHE A 15 -1.22 13.60 -22.76
C PHE A 15 -0.20 12.48 -22.62
N LEU A 16 -0.23 11.73 -21.52
CA LEU A 16 0.64 10.57 -21.33
C LEU A 16 0.38 9.52 -22.40
N ALA A 17 -0.89 9.18 -22.65
CA ALA A 17 -1.26 8.23 -23.71
C ALA A 17 -0.75 8.69 -25.07
N LYS A 18 -1.00 9.94 -25.47
CA LYS A 18 -0.45 10.51 -26.72
C LYS A 18 1.06 10.43 -26.79
N TYR A 19 1.75 10.76 -25.71
CA TYR A 19 3.20 10.70 -25.64
C TYR A 19 3.72 9.27 -25.80
N LEU A 20 3.08 8.29 -25.18
CA LEU A 20 3.42 6.87 -25.33
C LEU A 20 3.26 6.39 -26.78
N PHE A 21 2.15 6.75 -27.45
CA PHE A 21 1.96 6.46 -28.87
C PHE A 21 3.03 7.09 -29.77
N TYR A 22 3.40 8.33 -29.47
CA TYR A 22 4.50 9.02 -30.18
C TYR A 22 5.84 8.31 -29.99
N LEU A 23 6.17 7.86 -28.78
CA LEU A 23 7.39 7.12 -28.49
C LEU A 23 7.43 5.76 -29.21
N VAL A 24 6.29 5.07 -29.31
CA VAL A 24 6.17 3.82 -30.11
C VAL A 24 6.43 4.11 -31.58
N LYS A 25 5.80 5.15 -32.13
CA LYS A 25 5.97 5.53 -33.53
C LYS A 25 7.42 5.91 -33.86
N LYS A 26 8.11 6.56 -32.91
CA LYS A 26 9.56 6.89 -33.03
C LYS A 26 10.50 5.74 -32.74
N GLN A 27 9.99 4.53 -32.42
CA GLN A 27 10.81 3.37 -32.03
C GLN A 27 11.75 3.66 -30.86
N SER A 28 11.30 4.50 -29.90
CA SER A 28 12.12 4.95 -28.79
C SER A 28 12.48 3.83 -27.82
N LYS A 29 13.75 3.74 -27.46
CA LYS A 29 14.24 2.79 -26.45
C LYS A 29 13.64 3.03 -25.05
N VAL A 30 13.14 4.23 -24.78
CA VAL A 30 12.55 4.63 -23.48
C VAL A 30 11.43 3.68 -23.07
N ILE A 31 10.54 3.29 -23.99
CA ILE A 31 9.44 2.36 -23.70
C ILE A 31 9.99 0.98 -23.30
N LYS A 32 11.04 0.51 -23.98
CA LYS A 32 11.67 -0.78 -23.65
C LYS A 32 12.29 -0.75 -22.25
N VAL A 33 12.98 0.34 -21.93
CA VAL A 33 13.58 0.55 -20.60
C VAL A 33 12.50 0.61 -19.53
N TYR A 34 11.44 1.39 -19.73
CA TYR A 34 10.34 1.49 -18.78
C TYR A 34 9.65 0.15 -18.51
N GLY A 35 9.30 -0.59 -19.57
CA GLY A 35 8.72 -1.93 -19.42
C GLY A 35 9.66 -2.94 -18.76
N SER A 36 10.98 -2.81 -19.01
CA SER A 36 11.98 -3.64 -18.33
C SER A 36 12.07 -3.33 -16.83
N ILE A 37 11.99 -2.06 -16.44
CA ILE A 37 11.94 -1.65 -15.03
C ILE A 37 10.72 -2.26 -14.34
N LEU A 38 9.54 -2.16 -14.94
CA LEU A 38 8.32 -2.76 -14.39
C LEU A 38 8.42 -4.28 -14.27
N ALA A 39 9.01 -4.94 -15.28
CA ALA A 39 9.24 -6.38 -15.25
C ALA A 39 10.18 -6.79 -14.11
N VAL A 40 11.26 -6.04 -13.90
CA VAL A 40 12.20 -6.26 -12.79
C VAL A 40 11.51 -6.03 -11.44
N ILE A 41 10.74 -4.96 -11.29
CA ILE A 41 9.97 -4.69 -10.07
C ILE A 41 9.01 -5.85 -9.77
N SER A 42 8.28 -6.33 -10.77
CA SER A 42 7.36 -7.47 -10.62
C SER A 42 8.08 -8.74 -10.17
N LEU A 43 9.25 -9.01 -10.73
CA LEU A 43 10.07 -10.16 -10.35
C LEU A 43 10.61 -10.02 -8.92
N LEU A 44 11.09 -8.84 -8.54
CA LEU A 44 11.59 -8.57 -7.18
C LEU A 44 10.48 -8.70 -6.15
N LEU A 45 9.28 -8.18 -6.40
CA LEU A 45 8.13 -8.33 -5.51
C LEU A 45 7.75 -9.79 -5.32
N PHE A 46 7.72 -10.57 -6.40
CA PHE A 46 7.44 -12.00 -6.32
C PHE A 46 8.51 -12.77 -5.56
N THR A 47 9.78 -12.47 -5.81
CA THR A 47 10.91 -13.09 -5.09
C THR A 47 10.81 -12.75 -3.59
N CYS A 48 10.55 -11.48 -3.25
CA CYS A 48 10.35 -11.07 -1.88
C CYS A 48 9.19 -11.82 -1.22
N PHE A 49 8.06 -11.96 -1.94
CA PHE A 49 6.91 -12.74 -1.47
C PHE A 49 7.28 -14.21 -1.18
N ILE A 50 8.00 -14.87 -2.07
CA ILE A 50 8.45 -16.26 -1.87
C ILE A 50 9.38 -16.36 -0.66
N VAL A 51 10.36 -15.46 -0.55
CA VAL A 51 11.31 -15.43 0.58
C VAL A 51 10.58 -15.27 1.92
N LEU A 52 9.60 -14.35 1.97
CA LEU A 52 8.74 -14.17 3.14
C LEU A 52 7.89 -15.41 3.43
N LYS A 53 7.26 -15.97 2.40
CA LYS A 53 6.38 -17.16 2.53
C LYS A 53 7.13 -18.39 3.02
N CYS A 54 8.39 -18.54 2.62
CA CYS A 54 9.27 -19.62 3.08
C CYS A 54 9.86 -19.39 4.49
N GLY A 55 9.57 -18.24 5.12
CA GLY A 55 10.09 -17.94 6.46
C GLY A 55 11.61 -17.71 6.53
N LEU A 56 12.22 -17.34 5.40
CA LEU A 56 13.68 -17.13 5.31
C LEU A 56 14.16 -15.85 6.00
N ILE A 57 13.24 -14.94 6.33
CA ILE A 57 13.56 -13.69 7.04
C ILE A 57 13.25 -13.88 8.52
N PRO A 58 14.27 -13.89 9.41
CA PRO A 58 14.03 -13.98 10.84
C PRO A 58 13.48 -12.67 11.41
N GLU A 59 12.59 -12.75 12.39
CA GLU A 59 11.99 -11.57 13.03
C GLU A 59 13.02 -10.67 13.73
N THR A 60 14.16 -11.24 14.09
CA THR A 60 15.27 -10.53 14.74
C THR A 60 15.95 -9.45 13.89
N ILE A 61 15.63 -9.37 12.59
CA ILE A 61 16.13 -8.30 11.71
C ILE A 61 15.44 -6.97 12.00
N PHE A 62 14.20 -7.03 12.49
CA PHE A 62 13.41 -5.84 12.72
C PHE A 62 13.71 -5.24 14.09
N HIS A 63 14.27 -4.03 14.11
CA HIS A 63 14.62 -3.28 15.32
C HIS A 63 14.01 -1.88 15.29
N GLY A 64 13.90 -1.24 16.47
CA GLY A 64 13.46 0.13 16.64
C GLY A 64 11.94 0.29 16.75
N ARG A 65 11.48 1.54 16.69
CA ARG A 65 10.09 1.96 16.98
C ARG A 65 9.01 1.23 16.17
N HIS A 66 9.32 0.86 14.93
CA HIS A 66 8.36 0.21 14.01
C HIS A 66 8.61 -1.30 13.85
N ALA A 67 9.42 -1.92 14.73
CA ALA A 67 9.74 -3.34 14.63
C ALA A 67 8.47 -4.21 14.66
N GLN A 68 7.54 -3.92 15.58
CA GLN A 68 6.31 -4.70 15.73
C GLN A 68 5.39 -4.60 14.50
N ASP A 69 5.25 -3.40 13.93
CA ASP A 69 4.45 -3.21 12.70
C ASP A 69 5.04 -3.97 11.51
N ASN A 70 6.37 -3.95 11.39
CA ASN A 70 7.08 -4.68 10.34
C ASN A 70 6.93 -6.20 10.50
N ILE A 71 7.04 -6.73 11.73
CA ILE A 71 6.83 -8.15 12.03
C ILE A 71 5.38 -8.55 11.72
N ASN A 72 4.41 -7.75 12.12
CA ASN A 72 3.00 -7.99 11.86
C ASN A 72 2.71 -7.97 10.34
N CYS A 73 3.28 -7.01 9.62
CA CYS A 73 3.17 -6.93 8.16
C CYS A 73 3.79 -8.16 7.48
N MET A 74 4.97 -8.58 7.91
CA MET A 74 5.63 -9.79 7.42
C MET A 74 4.74 -11.02 7.63
N ARG A 75 4.23 -11.23 8.84
CA ARG A 75 3.32 -12.35 9.17
C ARG A 75 2.02 -12.29 8.36
N ALA A 76 1.46 -11.09 8.16
CA ALA A 76 0.26 -10.93 7.35
C ALA A 76 0.51 -11.33 5.88
N ILE A 77 1.66 -10.97 5.31
CA ILE A 77 2.04 -11.40 3.96
C ILE A 77 2.28 -12.92 3.90
N GLN A 78 2.92 -13.49 4.90
CA GLN A 78 3.11 -14.96 5.01
C GLN A 78 1.78 -15.71 5.03
N ASN A 79 0.76 -15.14 5.66
CA ASN A 79 -0.56 -15.74 5.80
C ASN A 79 -1.48 -15.56 4.57
N ILE A 80 -1.04 -14.85 3.53
CA ILE A 80 -1.81 -14.76 2.27
C ILE A 80 -1.91 -16.17 1.67
N SER A 81 -3.11 -16.75 1.66
CA SER A 81 -3.35 -18.15 1.23
C SER A 81 -4.47 -18.31 0.21
N GLY A 82 -5.28 -17.28 -0.03
CA GLY A 82 -6.39 -17.35 -1.00
C GLY A 82 -5.90 -17.51 -2.44
N ALA A 83 -6.48 -18.45 -3.19
CA ALA A 83 -6.11 -18.70 -4.60
C ALA A 83 -6.17 -17.42 -5.46
N GLY A 84 -7.18 -16.58 -5.24
CA GLY A 84 -7.30 -15.29 -5.94
C GLY A 84 -6.15 -14.33 -5.63
N ALA A 85 -5.74 -14.22 -4.35
CA ALA A 85 -4.63 -13.37 -3.95
C ALA A 85 -3.29 -13.88 -4.50
N LEU A 86 -3.07 -15.20 -4.49
CA LEU A 86 -1.87 -15.81 -5.08
C LEU A 86 -1.80 -15.60 -6.58
N LEU A 87 -2.93 -15.70 -7.29
CA LEU A 87 -3.01 -15.38 -8.71
C LEU A 87 -2.68 -13.91 -8.97
N LEU A 88 -3.24 -12.98 -8.20
CA LEU A 88 -2.92 -11.54 -8.32
C LEU A 88 -1.43 -11.26 -8.13
N ILE A 89 -0.77 -11.96 -7.22
CA ILE A 89 0.69 -11.82 -6.98
C ILE A 89 1.50 -12.42 -8.13
N ALA A 90 1.08 -13.57 -8.69
CA ALA A 90 1.82 -14.26 -9.74
C ALA A 90 1.67 -13.61 -11.12
N VAL A 91 0.50 -13.08 -11.44
CA VAL A 91 0.17 -12.52 -12.77
C VAL A 91 1.18 -11.47 -13.25
N PRO A 92 1.53 -10.41 -12.48
CA PRO A 92 2.48 -9.40 -12.96
C PRO A 92 3.88 -9.98 -13.22
N THR A 93 4.27 -11.03 -12.50
CA THR A 93 5.55 -11.71 -12.75
C THR A 93 5.55 -12.45 -14.06
N VAL A 94 4.49 -13.20 -14.34
CA VAL A 94 4.32 -13.91 -15.63
C VAL A 94 4.29 -12.90 -16.78
N LEU A 95 3.55 -11.81 -16.63
CA LEU A 95 3.48 -10.73 -17.62
C LEU A 95 4.84 -10.03 -17.81
N GLY A 96 5.60 -9.83 -16.73
CA GLY A 96 6.94 -9.26 -16.76
C GLY A 96 7.93 -10.16 -17.51
N ILE A 97 7.90 -11.46 -17.27
CA ILE A 97 8.71 -12.45 -17.98
C ILE A 97 8.33 -12.47 -19.47
N TYR A 98 7.01 -12.51 -19.78
CA TYR A 98 6.53 -12.44 -21.15
C TYR A 98 7.02 -11.16 -21.85
N TRP A 99 6.88 -9.98 -21.20
CA TRP A 99 7.39 -8.71 -21.69
C TRP A 99 8.88 -8.78 -22.01
N TRP A 100 9.69 -9.32 -21.10
CA TRP A 100 11.14 -9.42 -21.25
C TRP A 100 11.54 -10.21 -22.49
N PHE A 101 10.90 -11.35 -22.75
CA PHE A 101 11.15 -12.17 -23.92
C PHE A 101 10.60 -11.53 -25.21
N TYR A 102 9.43 -10.94 -25.15
CA TYR A 102 8.76 -10.33 -26.30
C TYR A 102 9.57 -9.13 -26.84
N GLN A 103 10.09 -8.27 -25.98
CA GLN A 103 10.85 -7.09 -26.38
C GLN A 103 12.15 -7.40 -27.13
N ARG A 104 12.73 -8.58 -26.90
CA ARG A 104 13.98 -9.01 -27.57
C ARG A 104 13.74 -9.45 -29.02
N LYS A 105 12.55 -9.95 -29.31
CA LYS A 105 12.21 -10.57 -30.61
C LYS A 105 11.48 -9.66 -31.57
N HIS A 106 10.84 -8.58 -31.06
CA HIS A 106 9.92 -7.78 -31.85
C HIS A 106 10.26 -6.28 -31.85
N ALA A 107 9.97 -5.62 -32.98
CA ALA A 107 10.00 -4.18 -33.08
C ALA A 107 8.84 -3.56 -32.29
N LEU A 108 9.01 -2.30 -31.87
CA LEU A 108 7.96 -1.56 -31.17
C LEU A 108 6.71 -1.39 -32.06
N SER A 109 5.58 -1.79 -31.53
CA SER A 109 4.26 -1.71 -32.19
C SER A 109 3.19 -1.36 -31.16
N ASN A 110 1.96 -1.15 -31.62
CA ASN A 110 0.85 -0.93 -30.69
C ASN A 110 0.62 -2.14 -29.74
N ARG A 111 0.91 -3.37 -30.19
CA ARG A 111 0.86 -4.57 -29.32
C ARG A 111 1.82 -4.45 -28.13
N PHE A 112 2.96 -3.84 -28.37
CA PHE A 112 3.95 -3.56 -27.34
C PHE A 112 3.42 -2.60 -26.26
N LEU A 113 2.67 -1.59 -26.69
CA LEU A 113 2.02 -0.64 -25.78
C LEU A 113 0.92 -1.33 -24.96
N TYR A 114 0.08 -2.16 -25.60
CA TYR A 114 -0.93 -2.93 -24.86
C TYR A 114 -0.31 -3.88 -23.84
N ALA A 115 0.74 -4.58 -24.19
CA ALA A 115 1.45 -5.45 -23.24
C ALA A 115 2.02 -4.65 -22.05
N LEU A 116 2.50 -3.42 -22.27
CA LEU A 116 2.96 -2.52 -21.22
C LEU A 116 1.81 -2.11 -20.29
N VAL A 117 0.67 -1.73 -20.85
CA VAL A 117 -0.53 -1.37 -20.07
C VAL A 117 -0.99 -2.54 -19.22
N VAL A 118 -1.06 -3.74 -19.80
CA VAL A 118 -1.49 -4.96 -19.08
C VAL A 118 -0.51 -5.31 -17.95
N LEU A 119 0.80 -5.16 -18.18
CA LEU A 119 1.82 -5.35 -17.13
C LEU A 119 1.65 -4.33 -15.99
N THR A 120 1.45 -3.05 -16.32
CA THR A 120 1.24 -1.99 -15.33
C THR A 120 -0.03 -2.25 -14.51
N MET A 121 -1.13 -2.61 -15.18
CA MET A 121 -2.40 -2.95 -14.51
C MET A 121 -2.26 -4.19 -13.63
N GLY A 122 -1.58 -5.23 -14.10
CA GLY A 122 -1.32 -6.45 -13.33
C GLY A 122 -0.53 -6.15 -12.06
N LEU A 123 0.51 -5.31 -12.15
CA LEU A 123 1.28 -4.89 -10.99
C LEU A 123 0.44 -4.08 -10.00
N TYR A 124 -0.38 -3.16 -10.50
CA TYR A 124 -1.27 -2.36 -9.67
C TYR A 124 -2.30 -3.24 -8.93
N LEU A 125 -2.92 -4.18 -9.64
CA LEU A 125 -3.87 -5.13 -9.05
C LEU A 125 -3.22 -6.04 -8.00
N ALA A 126 -1.96 -6.45 -8.18
CA ALA A 126 -1.25 -7.22 -7.16
C ALA A 126 -0.99 -6.39 -5.90
N LEU A 127 -0.56 -5.15 -6.06
CA LEU A 127 -0.30 -4.25 -4.94
C LEU A 127 -1.59 -3.93 -4.18
N ASP A 128 -2.64 -3.54 -4.88
CA ASP A 128 -3.90 -3.08 -4.29
C ASP A 128 -4.77 -4.25 -3.80
N GLY A 129 -4.82 -5.36 -4.53
CA GLY A 129 -5.67 -6.50 -4.22
C GLY A 129 -5.07 -7.55 -3.26
N ALA A 130 -3.74 -7.59 -3.10
CA ALA A 130 -3.10 -8.58 -2.25
C ALA A 130 -2.18 -7.98 -1.18
N TYR A 131 -1.20 -7.16 -1.56
CA TYR A 131 -0.21 -6.66 -0.61
C TYR A 131 -0.75 -5.57 0.32
N GLN A 132 -1.48 -4.59 -0.23
CA GLN A 132 -2.00 -3.47 0.54
C GLN A 132 -3.03 -3.91 1.61
N PRO A 133 -4.01 -4.79 1.33
CA PRO A 133 -4.90 -5.31 2.36
C PRO A 133 -4.16 -6.05 3.47
N ALA A 134 -3.14 -6.85 3.14
CA ALA A 134 -2.32 -7.53 4.13
C ALA A 134 -1.58 -6.53 5.04
N ALA A 135 -0.94 -5.51 4.45
CA ALA A 135 -0.22 -4.48 5.19
C ALA A 135 -1.15 -3.62 6.05
N LEU A 136 -2.30 -3.19 5.53
CA LEU A 136 -3.26 -2.38 6.28
C LEU A 136 -3.91 -3.15 7.43
N ASN A 137 -4.20 -4.44 7.24
CA ASN A 137 -4.78 -5.28 8.29
C ASN A 137 -3.78 -5.69 9.38
N SER A 138 -2.48 -5.53 9.15
CA SER A 138 -1.44 -5.85 10.11
C SER A 138 -1.04 -4.71 11.03
N LYS A 139 -1.57 -3.50 10.83
CA LYS A 139 -1.23 -2.33 11.65
C LYS A 139 -1.57 -2.57 13.12
N TYR A 140 -0.58 -2.40 14.00
CA TYR A 140 -0.72 -2.56 15.44
C TYR A 140 -1.85 -1.71 16.03
N VAL A 141 -1.98 -0.48 15.56
CA VAL A 141 -3.03 0.46 15.98
C VAL A 141 -4.44 -0.11 15.83
N LYS A 142 -4.70 -0.92 14.80
CA LYS A 142 -5.98 -1.59 14.60
C LYS A 142 -6.29 -2.61 15.69
N PHE A 143 -5.29 -3.35 16.15
CA PHE A 143 -5.46 -4.32 17.26
C PHE A 143 -5.72 -3.59 18.58
N VAL A 144 -4.99 -2.49 18.84
CA VAL A 144 -5.21 -1.67 20.04
C VAL A 144 -6.61 -1.08 20.04
N ALA A 145 -7.07 -0.53 18.92
CA ALA A 145 -8.43 0.00 18.81
C ALA A 145 -9.50 -1.09 19.06
N ALA A 146 -9.29 -2.29 18.51
CA ALA A 146 -10.21 -3.40 18.74
C ALA A 146 -10.23 -3.88 20.21
N GLU A 147 -9.12 -3.79 20.93
CA GLU A 147 -9.08 -4.07 22.38
C GLU A 147 -9.79 -2.99 23.18
N ILE A 148 -9.59 -1.71 22.84
CA ILE A 148 -10.29 -0.59 23.46
C ILE A 148 -11.81 -0.75 23.26
N GLU A 149 -12.26 -1.14 22.07
CA GLU A 149 -13.68 -1.31 21.77
C GLU A 149 -14.33 -2.47 22.55
N LYS A 150 -13.55 -3.50 22.93
CA LYS A 150 -14.03 -4.56 23.84
C LYS A 150 -14.24 -4.06 25.27
N ILE A 151 -13.43 -3.11 25.73
CA ILE A 151 -13.48 -2.55 27.07
C ILE A 151 -14.55 -1.46 27.15
N ALA A 152 -14.62 -0.61 26.12
CA ALA A 152 -15.56 0.49 26.01
C ALA A 152 -16.33 0.41 24.67
N PRO A 153 -17.39 -0.38 24.59
CA PRO A 153 -18.17 -0.56 23.36
C PRO A 153 -18.85 0.73 22.91
N GLU A 154 -19.23 0.79 21.65
CA GLU A 154 -19.80 1.99 21.00
C GLU A 154 -21.05 2.54 21.74
N SER A 155 -21.77 1.65 22.42
CA SER A 155 -22.94 1.99 23.24
C SER A 155 -22.63 2.92 24.43
N GLU A 156 -21.38 3.00 24.87
CA GLU A 156 -20.97 3.83 26.02
C GLU A 156 -20.66 5.29 25.65
N GLY A 157 -20.69 5.63 24.35
CA GLY A 157 -20.58 7.02 23.89
C GLY A 157 -19.14 7.49 23.67
N THR A 158 -18.89 8.78 23.93
CA THR A 158 -17.60 9.45 23.66
C THR A 158 -16.57 9.08 24.71
N MET A 159 -15.36 8.76 24.24
CA MET A 159 -14.18 8.58 25.09
C MET A 159 -13.30 9.82 25.05
N TYR A 160 -12.46 9.97 26.08
CA TYR A 160 -11.52 11.09 26.14
C TYR A 160 -10.10 10.58 26.25
N GLU A 161 -9.21 11.09 25.39
CA GLU A 161 -7.80 10.81 25.51
C GLU A 161 -7.15 11.77 26.51
N PHE A 162 -6.43 11.19 27.47
CA PHE A 162 -5.57 11.93 28.39
C PHE A 162 -4.13 11.78 27.96
N ILE A 163 -3.46 12.90 27.64
CA ILE A 163 -2.07 12.94 27.28
C ILE A 163 -1.29 13.65 28.38
N GLU A 164 -0.19 13.05 28.80
CA GLU A 164 0.64 13.57 29.88
C GLU A 164 1.13 14.98 29.57
N GLU A 165 1.13 15.85 30.58
CA GLU A 165 1.42 17.30 30.45
C GLU A 165 2.82 17.58 29.88
N SER A 166 3.78 16.67 30.10
CA SER A 166 5.12 16.72 29.52
C SER A 166 5.15 16.70 27.99
N LEU A 167 4.15 16.09 27.36
CA LEU A 167 4.00 16.04 25.90
C LEU A 167 3.29 17.28 25.33
N HIS A 168 2.58 18.05 26.17
CA HIS A 168 1.98 19.33 25.79
C HIS A 168 2.96 20.50 25.76
N ALA A 169 4.10 20.39 26.45
CA ALA A 169 5.11 21.45 26.49
C ALA A 169 5.74 21.77 25.13
N ALA A 170 5.52 20.92 24.12
CA ALA A 170 5.95 21.13 22.73
C ALA A 170 4.98 21.94 21.86
N GLY A 171 3.86 22.44 22.42
CA GLY A 171 2.99 23.43 21.78
C GLY A 171 1.80 22.89 20.98
N ASP A 172 1.78 21.63 20.55
CA ASP A 172 0.62 21.05 19.84
C ASP A 172 -0.01 19.91 20.65
N PRO A 173 -1.33 19.91 20.85
CA PRO A 173 -1.99 18.78 21.49
C PRO A 173 -1.87 17.54 20.60
N VAL A 174 -1.13 16.57 21.08
CA VAL A 174 -1.00 15.27 20.39
C VAL A 174 -2.38 14.60 20.41
N HIS A 175 -2.92 14.31 19.24
CA HIS A 175 -4.15 13.55 19.10
C HIS A 175 -3.86 12.24 18.37
N TYR A 176 -4.32 11.12 18.91
CA TYR A 176 -4.12 9.81 18.31
C TYR A 176 -5.11 9.56 17.16
N PHE A 177 -4.96 10.31 16.07
CA PHE A 177 -5.84 10.27 14.90
C PHE A 177 -6.02 8.85 14.31
N GLU A 178 -4.97 8.03 14.30
CA GLU A 178 -5.06 6.67 13.77
C GLU A 178 -5.94 5.77 14.63
N ILE A 179 -5.81 5.84 15.96
CA ILE A 179 -6.68 5.10 16.88
C ILE A 179 -8.12 5.60 16.78
N ASN A 180 -8.29 6.93 16.77
CA ASN A 180 -9.61 7.55 16.68
C ASN A 180 -10.35 7.17 15.39
N PHE A 181 -9.63 7.04 14.27
CA PHE A 181 -10.20 6.57 13.01
C PHE A 181 -10.82 5.16 13.15
N TYR A 182 -10.11 4.22 13.81
CA TYR A 182 -10.61 2.87 14.04
C TYR A 182 -11.69 2.80 15.11
N LEU A 183 -11.81 3.80 15.99
CA LEU A 183 -12.84 3.94 17.00
C LEU A 183 -14.04 4.79 16.53
N HIS A 184 -14.22 4.96 15.22
CA HIS A 184 -15.32 5.70 14.62
C HIS A 184 -15.42 7.17 15.07
N ASN A 185 -14.27 7.81 15.34
CA ASN A 185 -14.13 9.19 15.81
C ASN A 185 -14.81 9.46 17.18
N ARG A 186 -14.78 8.46 18.06
CA ARG A 186 -15.33 8.57 19.44
C ARG A 186 -14.33 9.13 20.44
N LEU A 187 -13.07 9.31 20.04
CA LEU A 187 -12.01 9.77 20.92
C LEU A 187 -11.87 11.28 20.82
N ASP A 188 -12.30 12.00 21.85
CA ASP A 188 -12.16 13.45 21.97
C ASP A 188 -10.91 13.79 22.82
N ASN A 189 -10.28 14.91 22.50
CA ASN A 189 -9.16 15.40 23.30
C ASN A 189 -9.66 16.00 24.61
N PHE A 190 -9.20 15.45 25.74
CA PHE A 190 -9.58 15.87 27.09
C PHE A 190 -9.36 17.36 27.37
N TYR A 191 -8.30 17.95 26.83
CA TYR A 191 -7.96 19.35 27.06
C TYR A 191 -8.81 20.31 26.23
N GLN A 192 -9.30 19.86 25.08
CA GLN A 192 -10.19 20.67 24.23
C GLN A 192 -11.66 20.55 24.62
N LYS A 193 -12.08 19.36 25.04
CA LYS A 193 -13.47 19.07 25.41
C LYS A 193 -13.47 18.30 26.73
N ARG A 194 -13.40 19.01 27.85
CA ARG A 194 -13.51 18.35 29.15
C ARG A 194 -14.90 17.79 29.36
N PRO A 195 -15.04 16.53 29.81
CA PRO A 195 -16.33 15.99 30.20
C PRO A 195 -16.93 16.82 31.32
N ALA A 196 -18.27 17.01 31.28
CA ALA A 196 -18.96 17.55 32.42
C ALA A 196 -18.74 16.63 33.63
N LYS A 197 -18.48 17.23 34.80
CA LYS A 197 -18.38 16.43 36.04
C LYS A 197 -19.70 15.70 36.23
N GLY A 198 -19.67 14.39 36.13
CA GLY A 198 -20.78 13.52 36.52
C GLY A 198 -21.00 13.51 38.02
#